data_25f1067aadc39f10fbbf8d9d2c2a799c
#
_entry.id   25f1067aadc39f10fbbf8d9d2c2a799c
#
_cell.length_a   1.000
_cell.length_b   1.000
_cell.length_c   1.000
_cell.angle_alpha   90.00
_cell.angle_beta   90.00
_cell.angle_gamma   90.00
#
_symmetry.space_group_name_H-M   'P 1'
#
loop_
_entity.id
_entity.type
_entity.pdbx_description
1 polymer ?
#
loop_
_entity_poly.entity_id
_entity_poly.type
_entity_poly.pdbx_seq_one_letter_code
_entity_poly.pdbx_strand_id
1 'polypeptide(L)'
;MRPSERTPEQLRPVTLETGVNRYAEGSCLVSFGHTKVLVTASVEESLPPWLRGKGQGWVTAEYGMLPRATHTRGRREAAAGKQSGRTQEIQRLIGRSLRAVVDMKALGERQVLVDCDVIQADGGTRTAAITGAWVAMASALNYLKDEGVLKSDPILDQVAAVSCGVFADTPVLDLDYEEDSSAEADSNFVLTGSGDIVEIQATGEKRGFSRAEFERLFSLAESGCAELFAMQRAALGR
;
A
#
# COMPACT_ATOMS: atom_id res chain seq x y z
N MET A 1 26.02 -1.27 -10.01
CA MET A 1 25.79 -0.32 -8.88
C MET A 1 24.47 0.37 -9.15
N ARG A 2 23.62 0.52 -8.15
CA ARG A 2 22.29 1.17 -8.27
C ARG A 2 22.50 2.66 -8.59
N PRO A 3 21.65 3.29 -9.45
CA PRO A 3 21.76 4.71 -9.76
C PRO A 3 21.64 5.61 -8.51
N SER A 4 20.85 5.16 -7.54
CA SER A 4 20.61 5.85 -6.27
C SER A 4 21.74 5.66 -5.22
N GLU A 5 22.83 4.98 -5.55
CA GLU A 5 23.95 4.62 -4.66
C GLU A 5 23.56 3.75 -3.44
N ARG A 6 22.30 3.28 -3.36
CA ARG A 6 21.81 2.40 -2.29
C ARG A 6 22.42 1.00 -2.40
N THR A 7 22.56 0.31 -1.27
CA THR A 7 22.88 -1.13 -1.28
C THR A 7 21.68 -1.93 -1.80
N PRO A 8 21.88 -3.18 -2.27
CA PRO A 8 20.78 -4.02 -2.74
C PRO A 8 19.66 -4.22 -1.72
N GLU A 9 19.97 -4.24 -0.44
CA GLU A 9 19.05 -4.48 0.68
C GLU A 9 18.37 -3.20 1.21
N GLN A 10 18.74 -2.03 0.72
CA GLN A 10 18.36 -0.77 1.33
C GLN A 10 17.06 -0.21 0.74
N LEU A 11 16.10 0.12 1.62
CA LEU A 11 14.94 0.94 1.27
C LEU A 11 15.36 2.38 0.94
N ARG A 12 14.56 3.07 0.13
CA ARG A 12 14.59 4.54 0.07
C ARG A 12 14.25 5.11 1.45
N PRO A 13 14.58 6.37 1.75
CA PRO A 13 14.04 7.04 2.94
C PRO A 13 12.51 6.97 2.94
N VAL A 14 11.92 6.43 4.00
CA VAL A 14 10.46 6.29 4.15
C VAL A 14 9.97 7.23 5.23
N THR A 15 8.86 7.92 4.96
CA THR A 15 8.12 8.70 5.97
C THR A 15 6.64 8.34 5.94
N LEU A 16 6.01 8.33 7.13
CA LEU A 16 4.59 8.07 7.33
C LEU A 16 4.05 9.17 8.24
N GLU A 17 3.51 10.24 7.65
CA GLU A 17 2.97 11.38 8.39
C GLU A 17 1.47 11.19 8.58
N THR A 18 1.01 11.09 9.83
CA THR A 18 -0.41 10.91 10.17
C THR A 18 -1.12 12.23 10.43
N GLY A 19 -2.46 12.24 10.36
CA GLY A 19 -3.27 13.42 10.67
C GLY A 19 -3.13 14.56 9.65
N VAL A 20 -2.75 14.26 8.43
CA VAL A 20 -2.53 15.25 7.36
C VAL A 20 -3.82 15.78 6.72
N ASN A 21 -4.96 15.13 6.98
CA ASN A 21 -6.26 15.59 6.55
C ASN A 21 -7.18 15.69 7.79
N ARG A 22 -7.78 16.88 7.99
CA ARG A 22 -8.59 17.18 9.18
C ARG A 22 -10.01 16.62 9.14
N TYR A 23 -10.48 16.16 7.98
CA TYR A 23 -11.88 15.74 7.79
C TYR A 23 -12.04 14.22 7.76
N ALA A 24 -11.00 13.49 7.39
CA ALA A 24 -11.00 12.03 7.42
C ALA A 24 -10.72 11.52 8.84
N GLU A 25 -11.35 10.43 9.25
CA GLU A 25 -11.11 9.78 10.54
C GLU A 25 -9.67 9.27 10.66
N GLY A 26 -9.03 8.95 9.52
CA GLY A 26 -7.61 8.65 9.47
C GLY A 26 -6.97 9.15 8.19
N SER A 27 -5.70 9.55 8.25
CA SER A 27 -4.95 9.96 7.06
C SER A 27 -3.46 9.73 7.23
N CYS A 28 -2.79 9.51 6.09
CA CYS A 28 -1.34 9.32 6.03
C CYS A 28 -0.78 9.93 4.74
N LEU A 29 0.22 10.77 4.84
CA LEU A 29 1.09 11.10 3.72
C LEU A 29 2.29 10.15 3.77
N VAL A 30 2.30 9.18 2.88
CA VAL A 30 3.40 8.21 2.76
C VAL A 30 4.37 8.65 1.69
N SER A 31 5.67 8.59 2.02
CA SER A 31 6.74 8.83 1.04
C SER A 31 7.75 7.68 1.05
N PHE A 32 8.10 7.20 -0.13
CA PHE A 32 9.23 6.28 -0.37
C PHE A 32 10.18 7.03 -1.32
N GLY A 33 11.20 7.68 -0.75
CA GLY A 33 12.04 8.63 -1.49
C GLY A 33 11.18 9.73 -2.14
N HIS A 34 11.20 9.79 -3.46
CA HIS A 34 10.41 10.77 -4.22
C HIS A 34 8.98 10.31 -4.53
N THR A 35 8.63 9.05 -4.34
CA THR A 35 7.23 8.62 -4.44
C THR A 35 6.45 9.13 -3.25
N LYS A 36 5.32 9.84 -3.50
CA LYS A 36 4.44 10.40 -2.47
C LYS A 36 2.99 10.07 -2.76
N VAL A 37 2.31 9.52 -1.76
CA VAL A 37 0.88 9.19 -1.85
C VAL A 37 0.16 9.79 -0.64
N LEU A 38 -0.87 10.57 -0.90
CA LEU A 38 -1.82 11.00 0.13
C LEU A 38 -2.87 9.90 0.28
N VAL A 39 -3.07 9.45 1.51
CA VAL A 39 -4.08 8.45 1.84
C VAL A 39 -5.04 9.00 2.88
N THR A 40 -6.34 8.85 2.63
CA THR A 40 -7.39 9.13 3.60
C THR A 40 -8.23 7.88 3.85
N ALA A 41 -8.73 7.72 5.06
CA ALA A 41 -9.65 6.65 5.45
C ALA A 41 -10.88 7.29 6.07
N SER A 42 -12.02 7.15 5.38
CA SER A 42 -13.32 7.65 5.79
C SER A 42 -14.18 6.50 6.29
N VAL A 43 -14.93 6.74 7.37
CA VAL A 43 -15.83 5.74 7.95
C VAL A 43 -17.28 6.10 7.65
N GLU A 44 -18.02 5.16 7.09
CA GLU A 44 -19.45 5.31 6.83
C GLU A 44 -20.26 4.21 7.53
N GLU A 45 -21.38 4.58 8.15
CA GLU A 45 -22.34 3.63 8.73
C GLU A 45 -23.22 2.96 7.66
N SER A 46 -23.10 3.39 6.40
CA SER A 46 -23.80 2.79 5.28
C SER A 46 -22.98 1.63 4.69
N LEU A 47 -23.65 0.52 4.40
CA LEU A 47 -23.05 -0.64 3.75
C LEU A 47 -23.51 -0.82 2.31
N PRO A 48 -22.68 -1.39 1.44
CA PRO A 48 -23.14 -1.85 0.14
C PRO A 48 -24.39 -2.75 0.27
N PRO A 49 -25.36 -2.67 -0.65
CA PRO A 49 -26.63 -3.40 -0.52
C PRO A 49 -26.48 -4.91 -0.29
N TRP A 50 -25.46 -5.52 -0.87
CA TRP A 50 -25.17 -6.96 -0.76
C TRP A 50 -24.61 -7.39 0.62
N LEU A 51 -24.23 -6.43 1.50
CA LEU A 51 -23.71 -6.70 2.85
C LEU A 51 -24.69 -6.34 3.97
N ARG A 52 -25.74 -5.59 3.68
CA ARG A 52 -26.70 -5.13 4.69
C ARG A 52 -27.34 -6.30 5.45
N GLY A 53 -27.41 -6.21 6.77
CA GLY A 53 -27.99 -7.24 7.62
C GLY A 53 -27.15 -8.52 7.77
N LYS A 54 -25.88 -8.50 7.35
CA LYS A 54 -24.97 -9.65 7.52
C LYS A 54 -24.12 -9.60 8.79
N GLY A 55 -24.24 -8.52 9.58
CA GLY A 55 -23.50 -8.35 10.83
C GLY A 55 -22.01 -8.21 10.66
N GLN A 56 -21.55 -7.70 9.52
CA GLN A 56 -20.14 -7.48 9.21
C GLN A 56 -19.93 -6.21 8.41
N GLY A 57 -18.76 -5.61 8.57
CA GLY A 57 -18.33 -4.42 7.85
C GLY A 57 -17.63 -4.71 6.54
N TRP A 58 -17.06 -3.66 5.97
CA TRP A 58 -16.32 -3.73 4.73
C TRP A 58 -15.16 -2.73 4.70
N VAL A 59 -14.08 -3.09 4.03
CA VAL A 59 -12.98 -2.19 3.69
C VAL A 59 -12.80 -2.20 2.18
N THR A 60 -12.82 -1.03 1.57
CA THR A 60 -12.57 -0.86 0.14
C THR A 60 -11.56 0.25 -0.09
N ALA A 61 -10.96 0.28 -1.26
CA ALA A 61 -9.99 1.31 -1.61
C ALA A 61 -10.22 1.83 -3.03
N GLU A 62 -9.97 3.13 -3.19
CA GLU A 62 -9.78 3.78 -4.47
C GLU A 62 -8.32 4.20 -4.65
N TYR A 63 -7.89 4.32 -5.90
CA TYR A 63 -6.52 4.71 -6.23
C TYR A 63 -6.54 5.58 -7.46
N GLY A 64 -5.75 6.63 -7.44
CA GLY A 64 -5.59 7.50 -8.58
C GLY A 64 -4.23 8.20 -8.59
N MET A 65 -3.89 8.76 -9.75
CA MET A 65 -2.68 9.57 -9.90
C MET A 65 -3.06 10.99 -10.31
N LEU A 66 -2.48 11.97 -9.63
CA LEU A 66 -2.61 13.35 -10.07
C LEU A 66 -1.98 13.54 -11.47
N PRO A 67 -2.51 14.45 -12.30
CA PRO A 67 -2.00 14.64 -13.67
C PRO A 67 -0.50 14.92 -13.76
N ARG A 68 0.07 15.56 -12.74
CA ARG A 68 1.52 15.85 -12.67
C ARG A 68 2.26 14.97 -11.67
N ALA A 69 1.70 13.83 -11.32
CA ALA A 69 2.43 12.83 -10.54
C ALA A 69 3.66 12.27 -11.28
N THR A 70 3.68 12.33 -12.60
CA THR A 70 4.75 11.85 -13.49
C THR A 70 5.45 13.00 -14.24
N HIS A 71 6.58 12.71 -14.88
CA HIS A 71 7.38 13.67 -15.67
C HIS A 71 6.54 14.39 -16.75
N THR A 72 5.66 13.66 -17.41
CA THR A 72 4.71 14.22 -18.37
C THR A 72 3.33 14.31 -17.74
N ARG A 73 2.55 15.33 -18.12
CA ARG A 73 1.19 15.49 -17.63
C ARG A 73 0.28 14.37 -18.15
N GLY A 74 -0.20 13.50 -17.26
CA GLY A 74 -1.25 12.53 -17.57
C GLY A 74 -2.64 13.18 -17.69
N ARG A 75 -3.57 12.48 -18.35
CA ARG A 75 -4.99 12.89 -18.39
C ARG A 75 -5.69 12.44 -17.10
N ARG A 76 -6.58 13.27 -16.55
CA ARG A 76 -7.45 12.84 -15.44
C ARG A 76 -8.40 11.75 -15.91
N GLU A 77 -8.46 10.62 -15.20
CA GLU A 77 -9.36 9.51 -15.55
C GLU A 77 -10.84 9.91 -15.46
N ALA A 78 -11.20 10.73 -14.46
CA ALA A 78 -12.56 11.28 -14.34
C ALA A 78 -12.97 12.07 -15.60
N ALA A 79 -12.05 12.83 -16.20
CA ALA A 79 -12.32 13.54 -17.46
C ALA A 79 -12.32 12.62 -18.69
N ALA A 80 -11.79 11.41 -18.56
CA ALA A 80 -11.85 10.39 -19.62
C ALA A 80 -13.12 9.53 -19.53
N GLY A 81 -13.89 9.66 -18.45
CA GLY A 81 -15.14 8.92 -18.22
C GLY A 81 -14.96 7.45 -17.84
N LYS A 82 -13.71 6.99 -17.69
CA LYS A 82 -13.41 5.61 -17.25
C LYS A 82 -12.03 5.54 -16.58
N GLN A 83 -11.90 4.63 -15.64
CA GLN A 83 -10.63 4.27 -15.04
C GLN A 83 -9.85 3.30 -15.95
N SER A 84 -8.53 3.37 -15.88
CA SER A 84 -7.65 2.39 -16.55
C SER A 84 -7.71 1.03 -15.87
N GLY A 85 -7.35 -0.03 -16.60
CA GLY A 85 -7.23 -1.37 -16.03
C GLY A 85 -6.20 -1.43 -14.88
N ARG A 86 -5.10 -0.67 -15.00
CA ARG A 86 -4.08 -0.52 -13.94
C ARG A 86 -4.68 0.08 -12.67
N THR A 87 -5.43 1.16 -12.79
CA THR A 87 -6.10 1.81 -11.64
C THR A 87 -7.01 0.83 -10.92
N GLN A 88 -7.87 0.12 -11.66
CA GLN A 88 -8.80 -0.86 -11.10
C GLN A 88 -8.09 -2.04 -10.45
N GLU A 89 -7.00 -2.52 -11.04
CA GLU A 89 -6.18 -3.60 -10.48
C GLU A 89 -5.58 -3.18 -9.14
N ILE A 90 -4.98 -1.98 -9.07
CA ILE A 90 -4.35 -1.47 -7.85
C ILE A 90 -5.38 -1.21 -6.75
N GLN A 91 -6.55 -0.65 -7.06
CA GLN A 91 -7.65 -0.50 -6.10
C GLN A 91 -8.04 -1.84 -5.45
N ARG A 92 -8.18 -2.88 -6.27
CA ARG A 92 -8.51 -4.23 -5.79
C ARG A 92 -7.41 -4.83 -4.94
N LEU A 93 -6.16 -4.60 -5.30
CA LEU A 93 -4.99 -5.04 -4.55
C LEU A 93 -4.94 -4.38 -3.16
N ILE A 94 -5.07 -3.05 -3.09
CA ILE A 94 -5.08 -2.32 -1.80
C ILE A 94 -6.24 -2.82 -0.93
N GLY A 95 -7.45 -2.85 -1.45
CA GLY A 95 -8.62 -3.29 -0.70
C GLY A 95 -8.48 -4.73 -0.18
N ARG A 96 -7.93 -5.65 -0.98
CA ARG A 96 -7.67 -7.03 -0.56
C ARG A 96 -6.63 -7.09 0.55
N SER A 97 -5.55 -6.32 0.42
CA SER A 97 -4.47 -6.27 1.40
C SER A 97 -4.98 -5.81 2.76
N LEU A 98 -5.79 -4.77 2.80
CA LEU A 98 -6.40 -4.27 4.04
C LEU A 98 -7.38 -5.27 4.66
N ARG A 99 -8.22 -5.91 3.84
CA ARG A 99 -9.18 -6.92 4.32
C ARG A 99 -8.52 -8.17 4.90
N ALA A 100 -7.32 -8.50 4.48
CA ALA A 100 -6.59 -9.65 5.01
C ALA A 100 -6.23 -9.50 6.49
N VAL A 101 -6.17 -8.26 7.00
CA VAL A 101 -5.72 -7.94 8.36
C VAL A 101 -6.80 -7.25 9.21
N VAL A 102 -8.07 -7.38 8.83
CA VAL A 102 -9.20 -6.78 9.57
C VAL A 102 -10.29 -7.82 9.83
N ASP A 103 -10.74 -7.94 11.08
CA ASP A 103 -11.93 -8.69 11.44
C ASP A 103 -13.18 -7.88 11.05
N MET A 104 -13.81 -8.27 9.94
CA MET A 104 -15.01 -7.60 9.41
C MET A 104 -16.21 -7.71 10.35
N LYS A 105 -16.27 -8.73 11.22
CA LYS A 105 -17.35 -8.86 12.21
C LYS A 105 -17.13 -7.91 13.37
N ALA A 106 -15.89 -7.80 13.86
CA ALA A 106 -15.53 -6.83 14.90
C ALA A 106 -15.70 -5.38 14.41
N LEU A 107 -15.47 -5.11 13.12
CA LEU A 107 -15.75 -3.82 12.49
C LEU A 107 -17.25 -3.47 12.56
N GLY A 108 -18.14 -4.47 12.50
CA GLY A 108 -19.59 -4.28 12.53
C GLY A 108 -20.14 -3.67 11.22
N GLU A 109 -21.43 -3.39 11.17
CA GLU A 109 -22.11 -2.91 9.95
C GLU A 109 -21.73 -1.46 9.56
N ARG A 110 -20.47 -1.25 9.25
CA ARG A 110 -19.90 -0.01 8.69
C ARG A 110 -18.85 -0.31 7.65
N GLN A 111 -18.51 0.68 6.83
CA GLN A 111 -17.43 0.52 5.87
C GLN A 111 -16.33 1.55 6.10
N VAL A 112 -15.10 1.16 5.78
CA VAL A 112 -13.95 2.06 5.67
C VAL A 112 -13.63 2.20 4.18
N LEU A 113 -13.71 3.44 3.69
CA LEU A 113 -13.32 3.81 2.34
C LEU A 113 -11.94 4.44 2.41
N VAL A 114 -11.00 3.84 1.69
CA VAL A 114 -9.61 4.32 1.66
C VAL A 114 -9.30 4.90 0.29
N ASP A 115 -8.98 6.18 0.25
CA ASP A 115 -8.63 6.89 -0.97
C ASP A 115 -7.12 7.09 -1.03
N CYS A 116 -6.47 6.67 -2.12
CA CYS A 116 -5.04 6.76 -2.33
C CYS A 116 -4.74 7.63 -3.56
N ASP A 117 -4.30 8.86 -3.33
CA ASP A 117 -3.94 9.81 -4.38
C ASP A 117 -2.43 9.94 -4.53
N VAL A 118 -1.89 9.45 -5.63
CA VAL A 118 -0.46 9.61 -5.92
C VAL A 118 -0.17 11.06 -6.33
N ILE A 119 0.56 11.75 -5.46
CA ILE A 119 0.99 13.14 -5.67
C ILE A 119 2.23 13.18 -6.57
N GLN A 120 3.17 12.27 -6.34
CA GLN A 120 4.41 12.14 -7.09
C GLN A 120 4.80 10.67 -7.20
N ALA A 121 5.15 10.23 -8.40
CA ALA A 121 5.50 8.85 -8.71
C ALA A 121 6.97 8.74 -9.11
N ASP A 122 7.69 7.86 -8.41
CA ASP A 122 9.08 7.50 -8.66
C ASP A 122 9.31 6.03 -8.33
N GLY A 123 8.54 5.13 -8.99
CA GLY A 123 8.53 3.70 -8.68
C GLY A 123 7.77 3.35 -7.39
N GLY A 124 7.23 2.15 -7.29
CA GLY A 124 6.61 1.60 -6.07
C GLY A 124 5.34 2.33 -5.59
N THR A 125 4.55 2.96 -6.45
CA THR A 125 3.35 3.71 -6.01
C THR A 125 2.30 2.83 -5.37
N ARG A 126 2.09 1.60 -5.87
CA ARG A 126 1.13 0.64 -5.29
C ARG A 126 1.58 0.13 -3.92
N THR A 127 2.86 -0.12 -3.73
CA THR A 127 3.41 -0.61 -2.46
C THR A 127 3.41 0.48 -1.39
N ALA A 128 3.77 1.70 -1.75
CA ALA A 128 3.63 2.87 -0.88
C ALA A 128 2.15 3.11 -0.49
N ALA A 129 1.22 3.01 -1.47
CA ALA A 129 -0.21 3.15 -1.21
C ALA A 129 -0.72 2.11 -0.21
N ILE A 130 -0.37 0.82 -0.35
CA ILE A 130 -0.77 -0.24 0.60
C ILE A 130 -0.23 0.05 2.00
N THR A 131 1.06 0.40 2.10
CA THR A 131 1.73 0.65 3.38
C THR A 131 1.14 1.86 4.10
N GLY A 132 0.86 2.96 3.38
CA GLY A 132 0.21 4.14 3.93
C GLY A 132 -1.29 3.93 4.21
N ALA A 133 -1.97 3.12 3.39
CA ALA A 133 -3.38 2.79 3.56
C ALA A 133 -3.66 2.04 4.87
N TRP A 134 -2.75 1.13 5.26
CA TRP A 134 -2.87 0.48 6.56
C TRP A 134 -2.74 1.50 7.71
N VAL A 135 -1.82 2.46 7.64
CA VAL A 135 -1.66 3.50 8.67
C VAL A 135 -2.89 4.40 8.76
N ALA A 136 -3.43 4.85 7.61
CA ALA A 136 -4.63 5.67 7.58
C ALA A 136 -5.84 4.91 8.14
N MET A 137 -6.05 3.65 7.72
CA MET A 137 -7.11 2.79 8.24
C MET A 137 -6.96 2.54 9.74
N ALA A 138 -5.76 2.23 10.22
CA ALA A 138 -5.50 2.00 11.63
C ALA A 138 -5.76 3.26 12.47
N SER A 139 -5.42 4.45 11.96
CA SER A 139 -5.76 5.73 12.58
C SER A 139 -7.27 5.93 12.70
N ALA A 140 -8.03 5.64 11.62
CA ALA A 140 -9.49 5.75 11.63
C ALA A 140 -10.14 4.77 12.61
N LEU A 141 -9.64 3.53 12.67
CA LEU A 141 -10.16 2.52 13.60
C LEU A 141 -9.81 2.87 15.06
N ASN A 142 -8.65 3.46 15.33
CA ASN A 142 -8.31 3.98 16.65
C ASN A 142 -9.25 5.12 17.05
N TYR A 143 -9.50 6.08 16.14
CA TYR A 143 -10.47 7.15 16.38
C TYR A 143 -11.85 6.59 16.78
N LEU A 144 -12.38 5.58 16.08
CA LEU A 144 -13.66 4.94 16.43
C LEU A 144 -13.62 4.22 17.79
N LYS A 145 -12.47 3.69 18.19
CA LYS A 145 -12.31 3.10 19.54
C LYS A 145 -12.32 4.17 20.61
N ASP A 146 -11.64 5.27 20.39
CA ASP A 146 -11.56 6.40 21.34
C ASP A 146 -12.93 7.06 21.53
N GLU A 147 -13.74 7.15 20.46
CA GLU A 147 -15.13 7.58 20.50
C GLU A 147 -16.11 6.54 21.11
N GLY A 148 -15.62 5.35 21.46
CA GLY A 148 -16.45 4.28 22.03
C GLY A 148 -17.41 3.60 21.05
N VAL A 149 -17.23 3.83 19.75
CA VAL A 149 -18.04 3.24 18.68
C VAL A 149 -17.71 1.77 18.45
N LEU A 150 -16.42 1.41 18.54
CA LEU A 150 -15.95 0.03 18.44
C LEU A 150 -15.81 -0.60 19.83
N LYS A 151 -16.38 -1.80 20.00
CA LYS A 151 -16.30 -2.57 21.26
C LYS A 151 -15.00 -3.34 21.41
N SER A 152 -14.34 -3.67 20.32
CA SER A 152 -13.08 -4.40 20.25
C SER A 152 -12.23 -3.88 19.10
N ASP A 153 -10.95 -4.16 19.12
CA ASP A 153 -10.05 -3.80 18.02
C ASP A 153 -10.31 -4.73 16.84
N PRO A 154 -10.72 -4.21 15.66
CA PRO A 154 -10.89 -5.05 14.49
C PRO A 154 -9.58 -5.33 13.75
N ILE A 155 -8.47 -4.69 14.11
CA ILE A 155 -7.16 -4.92 13.48
C ILE A 155 -6.60 -6.26 13.96
N LEU A 156 -6.42 -7.20 13.04
CA LEU A 156 -5.84 -8.51 13.31
C LEU A 156 -4.31 -8.47 13.23
N ASP A 157 -3.77 -7.71 12.27
CA ASP A 157 -2.33 -7.64 12.00
C ASP A 157 -1.96 -6.35 11.25
N GLN A 158 -0.65 -6.15 11.03
CA GLN A 158 -0.13 -5.15 10.09
C GLN A 158 -0.11 -5.73 8.67
N VAL A 159 -0.13 -4.87 7.66
CA VAL A 159 0.18 -5.21 6.29
C VAL A 159 1.06 -4.12 5.68
N ALA A 160 2.10 -4.53 4.98
CA ALA A 160 2.98 -3.65 4.23
C ALA A 160 3.33 -4.28 2.88
N ALA A 161 3.82 -3.44 1.97
CA ALA A 161 4.22 -3.90 0.65
C ALA A 161 5.51 -3.22 0.20
N VAL A 162 6.33 -3.97 -0.52
CA VAL A 162 7.55 -3.47 -1.16
C VAL A 162 7.66 -3.98 -2.60
N SER A 163 8.32 -3.20 -3.45
CA SER A 163 8.79 -3.70 -4.74
C SER A 163 10.18 -4.29 -4.58
N CYS A 164 10.46 -5.36 -5.33
CA CYS A 164 11.78 -5.94 -5.47
C CYS A 164 11.99 -6.28 -6.93
N GLY A 165 13.23 -6.30 -7.40
CA GLY A 165 13.49 -6.67 -8.78
C GLY A 165 14.92 -7.11 -9.02
N VAL A 166 15.17 -7.62 -10.22
CA VAL A 166 16.52 -7.89 -10.69
C VAL A 166 16.98 -6.72 -11.56
N PHE A 167 17.98 -5.99 -11.09
CA PHE A 167 18.55 -4.84 -11.76
C PHE A 167 20.06 -5.07 -11.94
N ALA A 168 20.53 -5.03 -13.19
CA ALA A 168 21.93 -5.33 -13.54
C ALA A 168 22.42 -6.64 -12.90
N ASP A 169 21.69 -7.73 -13.14
CA ASP A 169 21.92 -9.09 -12.62
C ASP A 169 21.91 -9.21 -11.08
N THR A 170 21.45 -8.17 -10.37
CA THR A 170 21.44 -8.15 -8.90
C THR A 170 20.01 -8.01 -8.38
N PRO A 171 19.52 -8.92 -7.52
CA PRO A 171 18.28 -8.74 -6.77
C PRO A 171 18.37 -7.54 -5.83
N VAL A 172 17.42 -6.61 -5.92
CA VAL A 172 17.40 -5.37 -5.15
C VAL A 172 16.03 -5.10 -4.55
N LEU A 173 16.03 -4.46 -3.38
CA LEU A 173 14.86 -4.03 -2.64
C LEU A 173 14.45 -2.62 -3.06
N ASP A 174 13.13 -2.36 -3.12
CA ASP A 174 12.53 -1.04 -3.29
C ASP A 174 13.03 -0.29 -4.53
N LEU A 175 12.54 -0.74 -5.69
CA LEU A 175 12.86 -0.14 -6.99
C LEU A 175 12.35 1.32 -7.08
N ASP A 176 13.23 2.25 -7.44
CA ASP A 176 12.81 3.56 -7.95
C ASP A 176 12.44 3.46 -9.45
N TYR A 177 12.02 4.58 -10.05
CA TYR A 177 11.55 4.57 -11.44
C TYR A 177 12.65 4.20 -12.45
N GLU A 178 13.88 4.65 -12.22
CA GLU A 178 15.00 4.36 -13.10
C GLU A 178 15.36 2.87 -13.08
N GLU A 179 15.34 2.27 -11.91
CA GLU A 179 15.57 0.84 -11.72
C GLU A 179 14.40 0.01 -12.28
N ASP A 180 13.15 0.37 -11.94
CA ASP A 180 11.92 -0.31 -12.37
C ASP A 180 11.80 -0.35 -13.89
N SER A 181 12.00 0.79 -14.55
CA SER A 181 11.90 0.91 -16.02
C SER A 181 12.98 0.12 -16.78
N SER A 182 14.05 -0.25 -16.14
CA SER A 182 15.17 -0.99 -16.74
C SER A 182 15.43 -2.36 -16.11
N ALA A 183 14.63 -2.77 -15.13
CA ALA A 183 14.71 -4.07 -14.49
C ALA A 183 14.57 -5.23 -15.48
N GLU A 184 15.22 -6.34 -15.18
CA GLU A 184 15.10 -7.60 -15.91
C GLU A 184 13.86 -8.38 -15.46
N ALA A 185 13.56 -8.28 -14.18
CA ALA A 185 12.33 -8.74 -13.56
C ALA A 185 11.90 -7.77 -12.46
N ASP A 186 10.62 -7.51 -12.34
CA ASP A 186 10.02 -6.75 -11.25
C ASP A 186 9.05 -7.61 -10.45
N SER A 187 8.88 -7.28 -9.19
CA SER A 187 7.94 -7.95 -8.31
C SER A 187 7.44 -7.03 -7.21
N ASN A 188 6.20 -7.27 -6.78
CA ASN A 188 5.59 -6.61 -5.65
C ASN A 188 5.16 -7.68 -4.65
N PHE A 189 5.57 -7.53 -3.41
CA PHE A 189 5.23 -8.43 -2.31
C PHE A 189 4.36 -7.69 -1.30
N VAL A 190 3.28 -8.32 -0.89
CA VAL A 190 2.40 -7.84 0.17
C VAL A 190 2.41 -8.86 1.29
N LEU A 191 2.95 -8.48 2.44
CA LEU A 191 3.15 -9.36 3.59
C LEU A 191 2.45 -8.82 4.83
N THR A 192 2.05 -9.73 5.74
CA THR A 192 1.52 -9.37 7.05
C THR A 192 2.62 -9.31 8.10
N GLY A 193 2.33 -8.69 9.26
CA GLY A 193 3.25 -8.64 10.39
C GLY A 193 3.61 -10.00 10.97
N SER A 194 2.71 -10.99 10.84
CA SER A 194 2.93 -12.40 11.22
C SER A 194 3.75 -13.20 10.19
N GLY A 195 4.05 -12.60 9.02
CA GLY A 195 4.82 -13.24 7.95
C GLY A 195 3.98 -13.96 6.90
N ASP A 196 2.65 -13.85 6.95
CA ASP A 196 1.79 -14.42 5.92
C ASP A 196 1.88 -13.64 4.61
N ILE A 197 1.76 -14.34 3.49
CA ILE A 197 1.74 -13.76 2.15
C ILE A 197 0.31 -13.40 1.77
N VAL A 198 0.04 -12.13 1.54
CA VAL A 198 -1.25 -11.66 1.04
C VAL A 198 -1.31 -11.74 -0.48
N GLU A 199 -0.26 -11.25 -1.14
CA GLU A 199 -0.15 -11.29 -2.59
C GLU A 199 1.32 -11.19 -3.04
N ILE A 200 1.63 -11.87 -4.13
CA ILE A 200 2.88 -11.72 -4.86
C ILE A 200 2.52 -11.49 -6.33
N GLN A 201 3.04 -10.42 -6.90
CA GLN A 201 3.02 -10.15 -8.33
C GLN A 201 4.47 -10.13 -8.81
N ALA A 202 4.84 -10.97 -9.76
CA ALA A 202 6.21 -11.04 -10.27
C ALA A 202 6.22 -11.28 -11.78
N THR A 203 6.98 -10.49 -12.49
CA THR A 203 7.07 -10.49 -13.95
C THR A 203 8.52 -10.49 -14.40
N GLY A 204 8.87 -11.36 -15.33
CA GLY A 204 10.13 -11.27 -16.06
C GLY A 204 9.95 -10.33 -17.24
N GLU A 205 10.49 -9.13 -17.18
CA GLU A 205 10.30 -8.09 -18.20
C GLU A 205 11.20 -8.32 -19.43
N LYS A 206 12.46 -8.64 -19.21
CA LYS A 206 13.44 -8.90 -20.27
C LYS A 206 13.80 -10.36 -20.42
N ARG A 207 13.71 -11.11 -19.32
CA ARG A 207 13.97 -12.54 -19.26
C ARG A 207 13.18 -13.17 -18.11
N GLY A 208 12.99 -14.49 -18.16
CA GLY A 208 12.54 -15.20 -16.97
C GLY A 208 13.57 -15.10 -15.85
N PHE A 209 13.13 -15.10 -14.62
CA PHE A 209 13.96 -15.16 -13.42
C PHE A 209 13.92 -16.57 -12.81
N SER A 210 15.03 -16.99 -12.22
CA SER A 210 15.16 -18.31 -11.63
C SER A 210 14.48 -18.39 -10.27
N ARG A 211 14.26 -19.63 -9.80
CA ARG A 211 13.76 -19.86 -8.44
C ARG A 211 14.70 -19.27 -7.38
N ALA A 212 16.00 -19.35 -7.56
CA ALA A 212 16.97 -18.79 -6.61
C ALA A 212 16.88 -17.25 -6.56
N GLU A 213 16.67 -16.58 -7.69
CA GLU A 213 16.42 -15.14 -7.73
C GLU A 213 15.11 -14.80 -7.02
N PHE A 214 14.03 -15.56 -7.24
CA PHE A 214 12.77 -15.38 -6.53
C PHE A 214 12.93 -15.51 -5.00
N GLU A 215 13.62 -16.54 -4.53
CA GLU A 215 13.88 -16.75 -3.11
C GLU A 215 14.68 -15.57 -2.51
N ARG A 216 15.64 -15.02 -3.26
CA ARG A 216 16.38 -13.82 -2.84
C ARG A 216 15.50 -12.58 -2.82
N LEU A 217 14.66 -12.35 -3.84
CA LEU A 217 13.69 -11.25 -3.87
C LEU A 217 12.70 -11.34 -2.71
N PHE A 218 12.23 -12.54 -2.39
CA PHE A 218 11.33 -12.77 -1.26
C PHE A 218 11.99 -12.45 0.08
N SER A 219 13.24 -12.90 0.30
CA SER A 219 13.99 -12.55 1.51
C SER A 219 14.23 -11.05 1.67
N LEU A 220 14.48 -10.34 0.56
CA LEU A 220 14.58 -8.87 0.56
C LEU A 220 13.25 -8.23 0.94
N ALA A 221 12.14 -8.76 0.42
CA ALA A 221 10.80 -8.27 0.73
C ALA A 221 10.44 -8.47 2.21
N GLU A 222 10.79 -9.62 2.79
CA GLU A 222 10.59 -9.87 4.23
C GLU A 222 11.35 -8.85 5.09
N SER A 223 12.61 -8.59 4.75
CA SER A 223 13.43 -7.59 5.47
C SER A 223 12.84 -6.18 5.31
N GLY A 224 12.50 -5.77 4.08
CA GLY A 224 11.92 -4.46 3.83
C GLY A 224 10.56 -4.27 4.51
N CYS A 225 9.68 -5.28 4.49
CA CYS A 225 8.41 -5.22 5.20
C CYS A 225 8.59 -5.14 6.72
N ALA A 226 9.57 -5.84 7.30
CA ALA A 226 9.88 -5.76 8.72
C ALA A 226 10.25 -4.32 9.16
N GLU A 227 11.05 -3.62 8.36
CA GLU A 227 11.37 -2.21 8.59
C GLU A 227 10.10 -1.33 8.49
N LEU A 228 9.26 -1.56 7.47
CA LEU A 228 8.01 -0.81 7.29
C LEU A 228 7.03 -1.04 8.45
N PHE A 229 6.92 -2.26 9.00
CA PHE A 229 6.11 -2.52 10.18
C PHE A 229 6.58 -1.74 11.41
N ALA A 230 7.88 -1.62 11.61
CA ALA A 230 8.41 -0.78 12.69
C ALA A 230 8.05 0.70 12.49
N MET A 231 8.17 1.21 11.25
CA MET A 231 7.80 2.58 10.91
C MET A 231 6.30 2.84 11.07
N GLN A 232 5.44 1.90 10.68
CA GLN A 232 3.98 1.98 10.87
C GLN A 232 3.62 2.08 12.37
N ARG A 233 4.24 1.25 13.22
CA ARG A 233 4.04 1.34 14.68
C ARG A 233 4.48 2.70 15.23
N ALA A 234 5.66 3.15 14.85
CA ALA A 234 6.18 4.46 15.28
C ALA A 234 5.26 5.61 14.86
N ALA A 235 4.73 5.58 13.62
CA ALA A 235 3.80 6.59 13.10
C ALA A 235 2.48 6.65 13.89
N LEU A 236 2.07 5.53 14.50
CA LEU A 236 0.86 5.42 15.33
C LEU A 236 1.14 5.58 16.83
N GLY A 237 2.38 5.91 17.23
CA GLY A 237 2.77 6.05 18.64
C GLY A 237 2.81 4.72 19.42
N ARG A 238 3.07 3.61 18.75
CA ARG A 238 3.06 2.25 19.32
C ARG A 238 4.45 1.62 19.33
#